data_74794cba8ba6b2582d6f76c4b8ceb198
#
_entry.id   74794cba8ba6b2582d6f76c4b8ceb198
#
_cell.length_a   1.000
_cell.length_b   1.000
_cell.length_c   1.000
_cell.angle_alpha   90.00
_cell.angle_beta   90.00
_cell.angle_gamma   90.00
#
_symmetry.space_group_name_H-M   'P 1'
#
loop_
_entity.id
_entity.type
_entity.pdbx_description
1 polymer ?
#
loop_
_entity_poly.entity_id
_entity_poly.type
_entity_poly.pdbx_seq_one_letter_code
_entity_poly.pdbx_strand_id
1 'polypeptide(L)'
;MVSRREPESPGMGLAARFALTTFGVLMVVGGLGAFGLFAFTSSLATRHDRETIDEVLAATQDARVNGFGERSSLVARTAEGTGRTAVVLRDGRRGELVSRGTAAEETWLVVPQKSRDLVFELRGAIIAIVALMVVVASIAAWWLASQVASPLRRIVDDVRNLSHGDLRHRAKVRGGGEVAQLSRALERMSEELADAADTRLELGLRERELEVAEQVREALLPMSTPLVPGYDIGGMHIGGDELSGVFHDFIEYADGSVGLLVCEVSGDGVPAALIGAIARTYLRTALSGNTEVAAAFTRANRDLARDLRRGLVVTALFARLDPASGRATIACAGHRLPVVRVSAADGKLRVFQPEGVALGLDRGPVFERTLAVQDLEVAPGDRLVLASSGVVTAPDMDGNELSEKGFFTLVHRAADQPTGAFLRGLRRDFEGRAGDDPRAEAISIVTVLRERAS
;
A
#
# COMPACT_ATOMS: atom_id res chain seq x y z
N MET A 1 17.91 21.15 -15.17
CA MET A 1 19.31 21.28 -14.65
C MET A 1 19.51 20.11 -13.69
N VAL A 2 20.00 19.00 -14.22
CA VAL A 2 20.20 17.75 -13.46
C VAL A 2 21.65 17.77 -12.97
N SER A 3 21.82 17.97 -11.66
CA SER A 3 23.12 17.88 -11.00
C SER A 3 23.63 16.43 -11.09
N ARG A 4 24.65 16.22 -11.91
CA ARG A 4 25.47 14.99 -11.88
C ARG A 4 26.17 14.94 -10.54
N ARG A 5 25.74 14.04 -9.64
CA ARG A 5 26.56 13.61 -8.50
C ARG A 5 27.72 12.79 -9.06
N GLU A 6 28.93 13.27 -8.78
CA GLU A 6 30.15 12.49 -8.99
C GLU A 6 30.07 11.17 -8.23
N PRO A 7 30.58 10.06 -8.80
CA PRO A 7 30.64 8.79 -8.09
C PRO A 7 31.62 8.92 -6.92
N GLU A 8 31.13 8.85 -5.69
CA GLU A 8 31.98 8.67 -4.51
C GLU A 8 32.87 7.45 -4.75
N SER A 9 34.21 7.65 -4.65
CA SER A 9 35.19 6.57 -4.70
C SER A 9 34.78 5.45 -3.75
N PRO A 10 34.93 4.17 -4.12
CA PRO A 10 34.56 3.05 -3.28
C PRO A 10 35.45 3.04 -2.02
N GLY A 11 35.02 3.77 -1.01
CA GLY A 11 35.65 3.75 0.31
C GLY A 11 35.65 2.31 0.82
N MET A 12 36.76 1.89 1.44
CA MET A 12 36.91 0.57 2.06
C MET A 12 35.64 0.21 2.84
N GLY A 13 35.04 -0.92 2.52
CA GLY A 13 33.79 -1.33 3.14
C GLY A 13 33.89 -1.46 4.65
N LEU A 14 32.75 -1.32 5.37
CA LEU A 14 32.69 -1.34 6.84
C LEU A 14 33.40 -2.58 7.43
N ALA A 15 33.24 -3.76 6.83
CA ALA A 15 33.92 -4.98 7.24
C ALA A 15 35.45 -4.87 7.10
N ALA A 16 35.93 -4.25 6.03
CA ALA A 16 37.36 -4.05 5.82
C ALA A 16 37.91 -3.01 6.79
N ARG A 17 37.18 -1.94 7.09
CA ARG A 17 37.56 -0.94 8.11
C ARG A 17 37.59 -1.56 9.51
N PHE A 18 36.59 -2.36 9.85
CA PHE A 18 36.52 -3.08 11.13
C PHE A 18 37.65 -4.11 11.25
N ALA A 19 37.89 -4.90 10.22
CA ALA A 19 39.00 -5.85 10.19
C ALA A 19 40.37 -5.16 10.32
N LEU A 20 40.55 -4.03 9.63
CA LEU A 20 41.81 -3.27 9.68
C LEU A 20 42.05 -2.61 11.07
N THR A 21 40.99 -2.06 11.68
CA THR A 21 41.10 -1.49 13.03
C THR A 21 41.37 -2.58 14.08
N THR A 22 40.67 -3.70 13.99
CA THR A 22 40.85 -4.85 14.90
C THR A 22 42.25 -5.45 14.75
N PHE A 23 42.74 -5.58 13.50
CA PHE A 23 44.09 -6.02 13.22
C PHE A 23 45.13 -5.04 13.82
N GLY A 24 44.93 -3.75 13.61
CA GLY A 24 45.82 -2.72 14.17
C GLY A 24 45.89 -2.77 15.71
N VAL A 25 44.73 -2.88 16.38
CA VAL A 25 44.66 -3.02 17.84
C VAL A 25 45.34 -4.30 18.32
N LEU A 26 45.08 -5.43 17.68
CA LEU A 26 45.70 -6.73 18.02
C LEU A 26 47.24 -6.69 17.80
N MET A 27 47.69 -6.04 16.73
CA MET A 27 49.13 -5.86 16.46
C MET A 27 49.82 -5.01 17.56
N VAL A 28 49.17 -3.93 17.99
CA VAL A 28 49.72 -3.07 19.05
C VAL A 28 49.71 -3.80 20.40
N VAL A 29 48.61 -4.42 20.78
CA VAL A 29 48.49 -5.18 22.04
C VAL A 29 49.42 -6.39 22.04
N GLY A 30 49.48 -7.14 20.94
CA GLY A 30 50.41 -8.27 20.77
C GLY A 30 51.91 -7.83 20.84
N GLY A 31 52.23 -6.70 20.17
CA GLY A 31 53.56 -6.13 20.19
C GLY A 31 53.98 -5.66 21.59
N LEU A 32 53.09 -4.97 22.31
CA LEU A 32 53.34 -4.55 23.70
C LEU A 32 53.45 -5.74 24.65
N GLY A 33 52.63 -6.78 24.47
CA GLY A 33 52.72 -8.01 25.23
C GLY A 33 54.03 -8.76 24.98
N ALA A 34 54.45 -8.91 23.73
CA ALA A 34 55.73 -9.51 23.37
C ALA A 34 56.92 -8.71 23.92
N PHE A 35 56.87 -7.37 23.84
CA PHE A 35 57.87 -6.51 24.40
C PHE A 35 57.95 -6.62 25.94
N GLY A 36 56.80 -6.62 26.62
CA GLY A 36 56.72 -6.81 28.08
C GLY A 36 57.29 -8.16 28.53
N LEU A 37 56.95 -9.24 27.85
CA LEU A 37 57.45 -10.59 28.12
C LEU A 37 58.97 -10.67 27.87
N PHE A 38 59.42 -10.01 26.80
CA PHE A 38 60.85 -9.90 26.49
C PHE A 38 61.61 -9.12 27.57
N ALA A 39 61.09 -7.96 27.99
CA ALA A 39 61.71 -7.16 29.04
C ALA A 39 61.73 -7.94 30.38
N PHE A 40 60.67 -8.69 30.70
CA PHE A 40 60.55 -9.50 31.88
C PHE A 40 61.58 -10.68 31.90
N THR A 41 61.61 -11.44 30.79
CA THR A 41 62.57 -12.59 30.66
C THR A 41 64.01 -12.12 30.69
N SER A 42 64.31 -10.94 30.05
CA SER A 42 65.65 -10.40 30.09
C SER A 42 66.06 -9.88 31.49
N SER A 43 65.09 -9.33 32.25
CA SER A 43 65.34 -8.90 33.63
C SER A 43 65.54 -10.08 34.59
N LEU A 44 64.78 -11.17 34.42
CA LEU A 44 64.97 -12.41 35.17
C LEU A 44 66.32 -13.04 34.92
N ALA A 45 66.76 -13.13 33.66
CA ALA A 45 68.05 -13.67 33.28
C ALA A 45 69.21 -12.82 33.93
N THR A 46 69.08 -11.49 33.88
CA THR A 46 70.11 -10.65 34.49
C THR A 46 70.11 -10.70 36.03
N ARG A 47 68.96 -10.96 36.68
CA ARG A 47 68.93 -11.17 38.14
C ARG A 47 69.55 -12.54 38.51
N HIS A 48 69.20 -13.59 37.81
CA HIS A 48 69.72 -14.92 38.03
C HIS A 48 71.27 -14.98 37.83
N ASP A 49 71.73 -14.31 36.74
CA ASP A 49 73.16 -14.18 36.49
C ASP A 49 73.88 -13.40 37.67
N ARG A 50 73.24 -12.36 38.23
CA ARG A 50 73.82 -11.60 39.40
C ARG A 50 73.82 -12.43 40.66
N GLU A 51 72.76 -13.15 40.98
CA GLU A 51 72.68 -14.03 42.15
C GLU A 51 73.75 -15.16 42.08
N THR A 52 73.91 -15.74 40.89
CA THR A 52 74.95 -16.78 40.67
C THR A 52 76.35 -16.21 40.75
N ILE A 53 76.55 -15.00 40.26
CA ILE A 53 77.86 -14.28 40.42
C ILE A 53 78.17 -13.95 41.87
N ASP A 54 77.20 -13.47 42.61
CA ASP A 54 77.36 -13.14 44.04
C ASP A 54 77.59 -14.37 44.93
N GLU A 55 76.89 -15.53 44.61
CA GLU A 55 77.16 -16.80 45.31
C GLU A 55 78.55 -17.35 45.04
N VAL A 56 79.03 -17.30 43.79
CA VAL A 56 80.35 -17.78 43.44
C VAL A 56 81.45 -16.83 43.94
N LEU A 57 81.19 -15.53 44.03
CA LEU A 57 82.09 -14.58 44.65
C LEU A 57 82.20 -14.83 46.17
N ALA A 58 81.12 -15.11 46.85
CA ALA A 58 81.10 -15.46 48.29
C ALA A 58 81.91 -16.77 48.49
N ALA A 59 81.65 -17.76 47.70
CA ALA A 59 82.36 -19.05 47.79
C ALA A 59 83.88 -18.92 47.49
N THR A 60 84.29 -18.04 46.57
CA THR A 60 85.68 -17.80 46.28
C THR A 60 86.39 -16.96 47.39
N GLN A 61 85.62 -16.07 48.07
CA GLN A 61 86.17 -15.37 49.25
C GLN A 61 86.43 -16.33 50.41
N ASP A 62 85.50 -17.27 50.67
CA ASP A 62 85.67 -18.30 51.66
C ASP A 62 86.78 -19.28 51.32
N ALA A 63 86.99 -19.61 50.07
CA ALA A 63 88.10 -20.45 49.61
C ALA A 63 89.44 -19.78 49.75
N ARG A 64 89.54 -18.41 49.63
CA ARG A 64 90.79 -17.64 49.84
C ARG A 64 91.16 -17.61 51.34
N VAL A 65 90.18 -17.53 52.21
CA VAL A 65 90.43 -17.51 53.65
C VAL A 65 90.93 -18.90 54.13
N ASN A 66 90.48 -19.94 53.45
CA ASN A 66 90.80 -21.33 53.84
C ASN A 66 91.91 -22.00 53.01
N GLY A 67 92.76 -21.25 52.30
CA GLY A 67 94.04 -21.76 51.74
C GLY A 67 93.91 -22.54 50.43
N PHE A 68 92.89 -22.37 49.63
CA PHE A 68 92.71 -23.02 48.28
C PHE A 68 93.41 -22.20 47.15
N GLY A 69 94.76 -21.98 47.28
CA GLY A 69 95.50 -21.04 46.41
C GLY A 69 96.13 -21.57 45.15
N GLU A 70 96.12 -22.87 44.83
CA GLU A 70 97.01 -23.34 43.76
C GLU A 70 96.47 -24.34 42.74
N ARG A 71 95.23 -24.61 42.60
CA ARG A 71 94.67 -25.52 41.54
C ARG A 71 93.44 -25.00 40.81
N SER A 72 93.41 -23.74 40.44
CA SER A 72 92.35 -23.34 39.49
C SER A 72 92.88 -23.54 38.07
N SER A 73 92.22 -24.44 37.37
CA SER A 73 92.49 -24.74 35.95
C SER A 73 92.00 -23.65 34.97
N LEU A 74 91.99 -22.44 35.45
CA LEU A 74 91.53 -21.29 34.65
C LEU A 74 92.76 -20.61 34.03
N VAL A 75 92.92 -20.80 32.72
CA VAL A 75 93.86 -19.99 31.91
C VAL A 75 93.13 -18.81 31.35
N ALA A 76 93.21 -17.65 32.01
CA ALA A 76 92.75 -16.41 31.45
C ALA A 76 93.80 -15.78 30.60
N ARG A 77 93.54 -15.49 29.35
CA ARG A 77 94.29 -14.48 28.56
C ARG A 77 93.48 -13.22 28.55
N THR A 78 94.02 -12.19 29.22
CA THR A 78 93.42 -10.87 29.18
C THR A 78 93.68 -10.19 27.85
N ALA A 79 92.69 -9.74 27.19
CA ALA A 79 92.79 -8.65 26.21
C ALA A 79 92.47 -7.35 26.93
N GLU A 80 93.34 -6.39 26.79
CA GLU A 80 93.27 -5.05 27.42
C GLU A 80 91.97 -4.33 26.94
N GLY A 81 91.24 -3.77 27.89
CA GLY A 81 90.32 -2.70 27.68
C GLY A 81 88.82 -3.10 27.61
N THR A 82 88.16 -2.98 28.72
CA THR A 82 86.74 -3.02 29.07
C THR A 82 86.29 -4.35 29.72
N GLY A 83 85.99 -4.28 30.96
CA GLY A 83 85.53 -5.26 31.93
C GLY A 83 84.82 -6.54 31.60
N ARG A 84 84.78 -6.98 30.34
CA ARG A 84 84.17 -8.23 29.93
C ARG A 84 84.91 -8.88 28.75
N THR A 85 85.39 -10.09 28.92
CA THR A 85 86.09 -10.83 27.87
C THR A 85 85.51 -12.23 27.74
N ALA A 86 85.20 -12.61 26.54
CA ALA A 86 84.74 -13.96 26.24
C ALA A 86 85.89 -14.95 26.36
N VAL A 87 85.70 -16.06 27.05
CA VAL A 87 86.66 -17.11 27.27
C VAL A 87 86.09 -18.49 26.91
N VAL A 88 86.99 -19.34 26.43
CA VAL A 88 86.66 -20.75 26.28
C VAL A 88 87.42 -21.55 27.34
N LEU A 89 86.75 -22.20 28.21
CA LEU A 89 87.25 -23.06 29.25
C LEU A 89 87.99 -24.28 28.70
N ARG A 90 88.88 -24.92 29.44
CA ARG A 90 89.63 -26.13 29.03
C ARG A 90 88.72 -27.31 28.72
N ASP A 91 87.47 -27.32 29.29
CA ASP A 91 86.45 -28.35 29.02
C ASP A 91 85.61 -28.00 27.81
N GLY A 92 85.92 -26.99 27.00
CA GLY A 92 85.18 -26.57 25.80
C GLY A 92 83.98 -25.65 26.04
N ARG A 93 83.64 -25.38 27.30
CA ARG A 93 82.51 -24.47 27.59
C ARG A 93 82.94 -23.01 27.32
N ARG A 94 82.01 -22.23 26.78
CA ARG A 94 82.21 -20.80 26.58
C ARG A 94 81.70 -20.04 27.81
N GLY A 95 82.44 -19.04 28.24
CA GLY A 95 82.16 -18.20 29.37
C GLY A 95 82.58 -16.75 29.13
N GLU A 96 82.18 -15.87 30.00
CA GLU A 96 82.58 -14.44 29.98
C GLU A 96 83.35 -14.12 31.29
N LEU A 97 84.55 -13.55 31.16
CA LEU A 97 85.32 -13.09 32.27
C LEU A 97 84.86 -11.68 32.69
N VAL A 98 84.49 -11.49 33.93
CA VAL A 98 84.11 -10.22 34.50
C VAL A 98 85.13 -9.78 35.56
N SER A 99 85.76 -8.62 35.37
CA SER A 99 86.69 -8.05 36.33
C SER A 99 85.94 -7.24 37.39
N ARG A 100 86.23 -7.44 38.65
CA ARG A 100 85.69 -6.65 39.76
C ARG A 100 86.81 -6.31 40.72
N GLY A 101 87.28 -5.03 40.75
CA GLY A 101 88.27 -4.53 41.67
C GLY A 101 89.15 -3.47 41.05
N THR A 102 89.92 -2.76 41.87
CA THR A 102 90.98 -1.80 41.47
C THR A 102 92.26 -2.56 41.21
N ALA A 103 93.16 -2.08 40.35
CA ALA A 103 94.31 -2.72 39.72
C ALA A 103 95.31 -3.52 40.61
N ALA A 104 95.11 -3.57 41.92
CA ALA A 104 95.98 -4.32 42.86
C ALA A 104 95.31 -5.64 43.35
N GLU A 105 93.97 -5.84 43.15
CA GLU A 105 93.21 -7.06 43.54
C GLU A 105 92.17 -7.36 42.52
N GLU A 106 92.56 -7.82 41.35
CA GLU A 106 91.58 -8.26 40.33
C GLU A 106 91.05 -9.68 40.59
N THR A 107 89.73 -9.78 40.78
CA THR A 107 89.06 -11.07 40.90
C THR A 107 88.33 -11.34 39.63
N TRP A 108 88.62 -12.48 38.97
CA TRP A 108 88.04 -12.86 37.70
C TRP A 108 87.01 -14.00 37.90
N LEU A 109 85.89 -13.82 37.35
CA LEU A 109 84.84 -14.81 37.39
C LEU A 109 84.43 -15.25 35.99
N VAL A 110 84.28 -16.55 35.81
CA VAL A 110 83.85 -17.13 34.59
C VAL A 110 82.34 -17.43 34.73
N VAL A 111 81.52 -16.77 33.95
CA VAL A 111 80.11 -17.07 33.88
C VAL A 111 79.83 -17.96 32.69
N PRO A 112 79.20 -19.12 32.88
CA PRO A 112 78.86 -19.98 31.79
C PRO A 112 77.87 -19.30 30.85
N GLN A 113 78.11 -19.34 29.55
CA GLN A 113 77.26 -18.71 28.53
C GLN A 113 75.93 -19.43 28.28
N LYS A 114 75.70 -20.52 29.00
CA LYS A 114 74.57 -21.46 28.79
C LYS A 114 73.19 -20.83 29.03
N SER A 115 73.07 -19.84 29.90
CA SER A 115 71.82 -19.14 30.16
C SER A 115 71.44 -18.19 29.02
N ARG A 116 72.40 -17.64 28.29
CA ARG A 116 72.17 -16.73 27.19
C ARG A 116 71.62 -17.42 25.93
N ASP A 117 72.14 -18.60 25.64
CA ASP A 117 71.67 -19.36 24.47
C ASP A 117 70.24 -19.87 24.68
N LEU A 118 69.86 -20.30 25.89
CA LEU A 118 68.51 -20.74 26.21
C LEU A 118 67.48 -19.58 26.12
N VAL A 119 67.88 -18.38 26.55
CA VAL A 119 67.00 -17.18 26.44
C VAL A 119 66.84 -16.76 24.99
N PHE A 120 67.86 -16.95 24.14
CA PHE A 120 67.77 -16.60 22.71
C PHE A 120 66.83 -17.56 21.95
N GLU A 121 66.90 -18.88 22.24
CA GLU A 121 65.98 -19.89 21.63
C GLU A 121 64.52 -19.69 22.10
N LEU A 122 64.31 -19.48 23.39
CA LEU A 122 62.99 -19.18 23.95
C LEU A 122 62.40 -17.90 23.36
N ARG A 123 63.17 -16.90 23.04
CA ARG A 123 62.78 -15.64 22.47
C ARG A 123 62.18 -15.81 21.08
N GLY A 124 62.80 -16.62 20.23
CA GLY A 124 62.25 -16.93 18.88
C GLY A 124 60.90 -17.63 18.96
N ALA A 125 60.76 -18.60 19.86
CA ALA A 125 59.52 -19.31 20.06
C ALA A 125 58.36 -18.41 20.58
N ILE A 126 58.67 -17.51 21.54
CA ILE A 126 57.68 -16.58 22.06
C ILE A 126 57.16 -15.59 20.98
N ILE A 127 58.09 -15.04 20.17
CA ILE A 127 57.72 -14.14 19.05
C ILE A 127 56.86 -14.87 18.03
N ALA A 128 57.22 -16.13 17.67
CA ALA A 128 56.47 -16.95 16.73
C ALA A 128 55.03 -17.25 17.24
N ILE A 129 54.88 -17.58 18.54
CA ILE A 129 53.57 -17.87 19.14
C ILE A 129 52.69 -16.58 19.16
N VAL A 130 53.26 -15.43 19.54
CA VAL A 130 52.51 -14.16 19.55
C VAL A 130 52.10 -13.77 18.13
N ALA A 131 52.99 -13.90 17.15
CA ALA A 131 52.70 -13.64 15.75
C ALA A 131 51.55 -14.57 15.23
N LEU A 132 51.60 -15.84 15.57
CA LEU A 132 50.58 -16.84 15.20
C LEU A 132 49.22 -16.43 15.87
N MET A 133 49.22 -16.08 17.15
CA MET A 133 47.97 -15.62 17.84
C MET A 133 47.37 -14.39 17.20
N VAL A 134 48.17 -13.41 16.81
CA VAL A 134 47.71 -12.19 16.12
C VAL A 134 47.07 -12.54 14.77
N VAL A 135 47.69 -13.43 14.00
CA VAL A 135 47.15 -13.89 12.71
C VAL A 135 45.82 -14.62 12.89
N VAL A 136 45.73 -15.57 13.82
CA VAL A 136 44.51 -16.33 14.09
C VAL A 136 43.39 -15.40 14.58
N ALA A 137 43.67 -14.48 15.51
CA ALA A 137 42.71 -13.51 16.00
C ALA A 137 42.19 -12.56 14.90
N SER A 138 43.08 -12.15 13.97
CA SER A 138 42.74 -11.30 12.85
C SER A 138 41.82 -12.01 11.85
N ILE A 139 42.09 -13.29 11.55
CA ILE A 139 41.23 -14.12 10.71
C ILE A 139 39.86 -14.32 11.35
N ALA A 140 39.81 -14.61 12.66
CA ALA A 140 38.57 -14.77 13.40
C ALA A 140 37.75 -13.48 13.43
N ALA A 141 38.37 -12.33 13.67
CA ALA A 141 37.71 -11.02 13.63
C ALA A 141 37.18 -10.67 12.24
N TRP A 142 37.93 -10.95 11.17
CA TRP A 142 37.48 -10.76 9.80
C TRP A 142 36.28 -11.67 9.46
N TRP A 143 36.34 -12.94 9.88
CA TRP A 143 35.25 -13.89 9.69
C TRP A 143 33.97 -13.46 10.41
N LEU A 144 34.07 -13.05 11.69
CA LEU A 144 32.94 -12.56 12.48
C LEU A 144 32.34 -11.26 11.88
N ALA A 145 33.20 -10.32 11.47
CA ALA A 145 32.77 -9.09 10.82
C ALA A 145 32.02 -9.37 9.50
N SER A 146 32.46 -10.38 8.74
CA SER A 146 31.78 -10.77 7.49
C SER A 146 30.40 -11.39 7.73
N GLN A 147 30.22 -12.12 8.82
CA GLN A 147 28.94 -12.72 9.23
C GLN A 147 27.88 -11.68 9.59
N VAL A 148 28.26 -10.50 10.07
CA VAL A 148 27.34 -9.43 10.49
C VAL A 148 27.21 -8.35 9.41
N ALA A 149 28.31 -7.88 8.84
CA ALA A 149 28.30 -6.74 7.93
C ALA A 149 27.68 -7.07 6.55
N SER A 150 27.85 -8.31 6.08
CA SER A 150 27.30 -8.72 4.77
C SER A 150 25.77 -8.81 4.76
N PRO A 151 25.10 -9.46 5.74
CA PRO A 151 23.64 -9.45 5.83
C PRO A 151 23.05 -8.06 6.04
N LEU A 152 23.64 -7.22 6.91
CA LEU A 152 23.16 -5.86 7.15
C LEU A 152 23.17 -4.99 5.88
N ARG A 153 24.19 -5.10 5.04
CA ARG A 153 24.22 -4.36 3.76
C ARG A 153 23.07 -4.75 2.86
N ARG A 154 22.75 -6.03 2.78
CA ARG A 154 21.64 -6.53 1.95
C ARG A 154 20.30 -6.01 2.45
N ILE A 155 20.09 -5.97 3.79
CA ILE A 155 18.89 -5.38 4.38
C ILE A 155 18.79 -3.90 3.99
N VAL A 156 19.89 -3.16 4.01
CA VAL A 156 19.91 -1.75 3.57
C VAL A 156 19.57 -1.62 2.09
N ASP A 157 20.09 -2.51 1.23
CA ASP A 157 19.79 -2.52 -0.19
C ASP A 157 18.32 -2.91 -0.45
N ASP A 158 17.76 -3.88 0.29
CA ASP A 158 16.36 -4.27 0.22
C ASP A 158 15.43 -3.11 0.65
N VAL A 159 15.76 -2.41 1.75
CA VAL A 159 15.04 -1.19 2.18
C VAL A 159 15.11 -0.10 1.12
N ARG A 160 16.25 0.07 0.48
CA ARG A 160 16.44 1.06 -0.58
C ARG A 160 15.60 0.74 -1.80
N ASN A 161 15.50 -0.52 -2.21
CA ASN A 161 14.66 -0.96 -3.32
C ASN A 161 13.17 -0.73 -3.00
N LEU A 162 12.72 -1.06 -1.77
CA LEU A 162 11.38 -0.75 -1.28
C LEU A 162 11.08 0.75 -1.32
N SER A 163 12.04 1.60 -0.89
CA SER A 163 11.88 3.06 -0.89
C SER A 163 11.80 3.66 -2.31
N HIS A 164 12.28 2.97 -3.33
CA HIS A 164 12.15 3.36 -4.74
C HIS A 164 10.89 2.81 -5.41
N GLY A 165 9.99 2.18 -4.65
CA GLY A 165 8.70 1.71 -5.13
C GLY A 165 8.67 0.27 -5.65
N ASP A 166 9.75 -0.50 -5.54
CA ASP A 166 9.73 -1.93 -5.85
C ASP A 166 9.16 -2.74 -4.68
N LEU A 167 7.85 -2.59 -4.46
CA LEU A 167 7.13 -3.27 -3.37
C LEU A 167 7.00 -4.79 -3.57
N ARG A 168 7.30 -5.30 -4.78
CA ARG A 168 7.30 -6.74 -5.07
C ARG A 168 8.65 -7.40 -4.81
N HIS A 169 9.65 -6.61 -4.43
CA HIS A 169 10.96 -7.13 -4.03
C HIS A 169 10.83 -7.94 -2.73
N ARG A 170 11.07 -9.25 -2.83
CA ARG A 170 11.07 -10.13 -1.64
C ARG A 170 12.45 -10.15 -1.01
N ALA A 171 12.55 -9.60 0.19
CA ALA A 171 13.74 -9.72 1.01
C ALA A 171 13.93 -11.21 1.37
N LYS A 172 15.00 -11.84 0.86
CA LYS A 172 15.30 -13.24 1.21
C LYS A 172 15.87 -13.30 2.61
N VAL A 173 15.16 -13.95 3.53
CA VAL A 173 15.65 -14.21 4.89
C VAL A 173 16.95 -14.97 4.85
N ARG A 174 18.04 -14.33 5.27
CA ARG A 174 19.37 -14.96 5.37
C ARG A 174 20.06 -14.48 6.63
N GLY A 175 20.68 -15.42 7.36
CA GLY A 175 21.36 -15.14 8.63
C GLY A 175 20.73 -15.88 9.79
N GLY A 176 21.33 -15.79 10.97
CA GLY A 176 20.83 -16.34 12.23
C GLY A 176 20.54 -15.24 13.26
N GLY A 177 19.88 -15.59 14.35
CA GLY A 177 19.66 -14.68 15.48
C GLY A 177 18.81 -13.44 15.11
N GLU A 178 19.27 -12.29 15.60
CA GLU A 178 18.58 -10.99 15.48
C GLU A 178 18.47 -10.50 14.02
N VAL A 179 19.47 -10.83 13.19
CA VAL A 179 19.47 -10.45 11.76
C VAL A 179 18.35 -11.16 11.01
N ALA A 180 18.08 -12.42 11.34
CA ALA A 180 16.96 -13.16 10.77
C ALA A 180 15.60 -12.63 11.23
N GLN A 181 15.50 -12.13 12.47
CA GLN A 181 14.29 -11.46 12.96
C GLN A 181 14.01 -10.17 12.21
N LEU A 182 15.05 -9.35 12.00
CA LEU A 182 14.93 -8.10 11.24
C LEU A 182 14.52 -8.36 9.78
N SER A 183 15.12 -9.36 9.14
CA SER A 183 14.75 -9.73 7.77
C SER A 183 13.29 -10.17 7.65
N ARG A 184 12.79 -10.97 8.62
CA ARG A 184 11.36 -11.38 8.65
C ARG A 184 10.42 -10.20 8.94
N ALA A 185 10.84 -9.24 9.75
CA ALA A 185 10.04 -8.04 10.01
C ALA A 185 9.95 -7.16 8.75
N LEU A 186 11.06 -7.01 8.01
CA LEU A 186 11.09 -6.28 6.76
C LEU A 186 10.25 -6.95 5.67
N GLU A 187 10.29 -8.28 5.57
CA GLU A 187 9.47 -9.06 4.63
C GLU A 187 7.97 -8.83 4.88
N ARG A 188 7.52 -8.94 6.15
CA ARG A 188 6.13 -8.66 6.52
C ARG A 188 5.71 -7.23 6.20
N MET A 189 6.56 -6.25 6.53
CA MET A 189 6.28 -4.85 6.21
C MET A 189 6.20 -4.61 4.70
N SER A 190 7.02 -5.30 3.91
CA SER A 190 6.98 -5.24 2.45
C SER A 190 5.67 -5.81 1.89
N GLU A 191 5.20 -6.95 2.43
CA GLU A 191 3.90 -7.55 2.06
C GLU A 191 2.74 -6.63 2.43
N GLU A 192 2.72 -6.09 3.65
CA GLU A 192 1.67 -5.15 4.09
C GLU A 192 1.64 -3.88 3.24
N LEU A 193 2.80 -3.35 2.84
CA LEU A 193 2.87 -2.18 1.95
C LEU A 193 2.40 -2.50 0.52
N ALA A 194 2.72 -3.68 0.00
CA ALA A 194 2.25 -4.13 -1.31
C ALA A 194 0.72 -4.29 -1.32
N ASP A 195 0.16 -4.98 -0.33
CA ASP A 195 -1.28 -5.16 -0.19
C ASP A 195 -2.03 -3.81 -0.02
N ALA A 196 -1.45 -2.90 0.78
CA ALA A 196 -2.01 -1.55 0.94
C ALA A 196 -1.95 -0.72 -0.35
N ALA A 197 -0.89 -0.88 -1.16
CA ALA A 197 -0.76 -0.21 -2.44
C ALA A 197 -1.75 -0.76 -3.49
N ASP A 198 -1.92 -2.08 -3.55
CA ASP A 198 -2.89 -2.72 -4.43
C ASP A 198 -4.33 -2.33 -4.04
N THR A 199 -4.65 -2.32 -2.74
CA THR A 199 -5.95 -1.86 -2.23
C THR A 199 -6.21 -0.39 -2.57
N ARG A 200 -5.21 0.50 -2.43
CA ARG A 200 -5.32 1.90 -2.83
C ARG A 200 -5.57 2.09 -4.31
N LEU A 201 -4.90 1.29 -5.14
CA LEU A 201 -5.11 1.34 -6.59
C LEU A 201 -6.54 0.91 -6.95
N GLU A 202 -7.04 -0.15 -6.33
CA GLU A 202 -8.41 -0.64 -6.53
C GLU A 202 -9.45 0.40 -6.10
N LEU A 203 -9.27 1.01 -4.93
CA LEU A 203 -10.14 2.11 -4.46
C LEU A 203 -10.12 3.31 -5.40
N GLY A 204 -8.95 3.73 -5.87
CA GLY A 204 -8.83 4.84 -6.81
C GLY A 204 -9.43 4.56 -8.19
N LEU A 205 -9.46 3.30 -8.64
CA LEU A 205 -10.20 2.89 -9.84
C LEU A 205 -11.71 2.97 -9.62
N ARG A 206 -12.20 2.47 -8.48
CA ARG A 206 -13.62 2.55 -8.11
C ARG A 206 -14.11 3.99 -7.97
N GLU A 207 -13.33 4.87 -7.34
CA GLU A 207 -13.67 6.30 -7.24
C GLU A 207 -13.82 6.94 -8.63
N ARG A 208 -12.93 6.64 -9.56
CA ARG A 208 -13.02 7.14 -10.94
C ARG A 208 -14.22 6.57 -11.70
N GLU A 209 -14.55 5.32 -11.50
CA GLU A 209 -15.74 4.71 -12.09
C GLU A 209 -17.01 5.41 -11.57
N LEU A 210 -17.08 5.72 -10.28
CA LEU A 210 -18.18 6.47 -9.67
C LEU A 210 -18.26 7.91 -10.19
N GLU A 211 -17.14 8.61 -10.37
CA GLU A 211 -17.14 9.95 -10.97
C GLU A 211 -17.68 9.95 -12.41
N VAL A 212 -17.26 9.00 -13.23
CA VAL A 212 -17.78 8.84 -14.60
C VAL A 212 -19.27 8.50 -14.57
N ALA A 213 -19.68 7.63 -13.65
CA ALA A 213 -21.06 7.25 -13.44
C ALA A 213 -21.94 8.48 -13.12
N GLU A 214 -21.47 9.35 -12.23
CA GLU A 214 -22.19 10.58 -11.88
C GLU A 214 -22.33 11.53 -13.07
N GLN A 215 -21.28 11.73 -13.85
CA GLN A 215 -21.33 12.57 -15.06
C GLN A 215 -22.32 12.03 -16.10
N VAL A 216 -22.37 10.71 -16.29
CA VAL A 216 -23.33 10.09 -17.22
C VAL A 216 -24.74 10.23 -16.66
N ARG A 217 -24.95 10.06 -15.36
CA ARG A 217 -26.26 10.24 -14.70
C ARG A 217 -26.76 11.67 -14.85
N GLU A 218 -25.92 12.68 -14.58
CA GLU A 218 -26.28 14.10 -14.79
C GLU A 218 -26.69 14.37 -16.24
N ALA A 219 -26.03 13.78 -17.22
CA ALA A 219 -26.37 13.93 -18.63
C ALA A 219 -27.69 13.26 -19.00
N LEU A 220 -28.16 12.27 -18.23
CA LEU A 220 -29.44 11.59 -18.45
C LEU A 220 -30.63 12.31 -17.85
N LEU A 221 -30.45 13.20 -16.90
CA LEU A 221 -31.54 13.90 -16.25
C LEU A 221 -31.86 15.25 -16.93
N PRO A 222 -33.12 15.72 -16.86
CA PRO A 222 -33.48 17.01 -17.41
C PRO A 222 -32.85 18.15 -16.59
N MET A 223 -32.35 19.17 -17.29
CA MET A 223 -31.71 20.35 -16.69
C MET A 223 -32.71 21.27 -15.97
N SER A 224 -33.99 21.20 -16.34
CA SER A 224 -35.06 22.05 -15.80
C SER A 224 -36.40 21.36 -15.87
N THR A 225 -37.29 21.76 -14.96
CA THR A 225 -38.71 21.38 -14.99
C THR A 225 -39.49 22.42 -15.79
N PRO A 226 -40.41 22.00 -16.68
CA PRO A 226 -41.23 22.94 -17.46
C PRO A 226 -42.16 23.75 -16.56
N LEU A 227 -42.35 25.00 -16.89
CA LEU A 227 -43.29 25.87 -16.20
C LEU A 227 -44.58 25.96 -17.02
N VAL A 228 -45.63 25.36 -16.50
CA VAL A 228 -46.98 25.31 -17.17
C VAL A 228 -47.98 26.01 -16.28
N PRO A 229 -48.60 27.09 -16.73
CA PRO A 229 -49.60 27.81 -15.93
C PRO A 229 -50.75 26.88 -15.47
N GLY A 230 -51.06 26.92 -14.16
CA GLY A 230 -52.12 26.08 -13.56
C GLY A 230 -51.69 24.68 -13.23
N TYR A 231 -50.38 24.34 -13.38
CA TYR A 231 -49.84 23.03 -13.08
C TYR A 231 -48.51 23.12 -12.35
N ASP A 232 -48.40 22.44 -11.23
CA ASP A 232 -47.18 22.32 -10.45
C ASP A 232 -46.51 20.99 -10.81
N ILE A 233 -45.47 21.06 -11.67
CA ILE A 233 -44.76 19.91 -12.25
C ILE A 233 -43.43 19.73 -11.54
N GLY A 234 -43.02 18.50 -11.33
CA GLY A 234 -41.69 18.18 -10.80
C GLY A 234 -41.24 16.76 -11.10
N GLY A 235 -39.94 16.58 -11.01
CA GLY A 235 -39.29 15.28 -11.10
C GLY A 235 -38.27 15.12 -10.00
N MET A 236 -38.00 13.89 -9.60
CA MET A 236 -36.88 13.55 -8.76
C MET A 236 -36.20 12.26 -9.24
N HIS A 237 -34.93 12.19 -8.99
CA HIS A 237 -34.13 10.98 -9.18
C HIS A 237 -33.35 10.70 -7.90
N ILE A 238 -33.36 9.43 -7.49
CA ILE A 238 -32.51 8.91 -6.44
C ILE A 238 -31.63 7.85 -7.11
N GLY A 239 -30.33 8.03 -7.09
CA GLY A 239 -29.40 7.06 -7.67
C GLY A 239 -29.34 5.80 -6.81
N GLY A 240 -29.17 4.64 -7.44
CA GLY A 240 -28.70 3.41 -6.78
C GLY A 240 -27.19 3.46 -6.62
N ASP A 241 -26.62 2.46 -5.95
CA ASP A 241 -25.16 2.35 -5.77
C ASP A 241 -24.43 2.09 -7.10
N GLU A 242 -25.13 1.51 -8.07
CA GLU A 242 -24.60 1.29 -9.41
C GLU A 242 -25.21 2.26 -10.42
N LEU A 243 -24.44 2.56 -11.46
CA LEU A 243 -24.93 3.31 -12.60
C LEU A 243 -26.08 2.54 -13.25
N SER A 244 -27.19 3.22 -13.51
CA SER A 244 -28.39 2.60 -14.08
C SER A 244 -28.85 3.32 -15.34
N GLY A 245 -29.66 2.63 -16.16
CA GLY A 245 -30.33 3.22 -17.30
C GLY A 245 -31.70 3.81 -16.96
N VAL A 246 -31.95 4.14 -15.68
CA VAL A 246 -33.21 4.73 -15.22
C VAL A 246 -33.15 6.25 -15.31
N PHE A 247 -34.10 6.87 -16.00
CA PHE A 247 -34.17 8.32 -16.13
C PHE A 247 -35.60 8.80 -16.28
N HIS A 248 -35.79 10.09 -16.11
CA HIS A 248 -37.00 10.80 -16.52
C HIS A 248 -36.67 11.98 -17.43
N ASP A 249 -37.65 12.41 -18.21
CA ASP A 249 -37.47 13.60 -19.07
C ASP A 249 -38.81 14.37 -19.21
N PHE A 250 -38.68 15.64 -19.59
CA PHE A 250 -39.80 16.49 -19.92
C PHE A 250 -39.66 16.94 -21.38
N ILE A 251 -40.77 16.86 -22.12
CA ILE A 251 -40.85 17.24 -23.53
C ILE A 251 -41.85 18.39 -23.66
N GLU A 252 -41.36 19.58 -23.98
CA GLU A 252 -42.20 20.73 -24.23
C GLU A 252 -42.61 20.78 -25.70
N TYR A 253 -43.89 21.00 -25.96
CA TYR A 253 -44.45 21.06 -27.31
C TYR A 253 -44.80 22.50 -27.67
N ALA A 254 -44.79 22.81 -28.97
CA ALA A 254 -45.10 24.16 -29.47
C ALA A 254 -46.55 24.59 -29.21
N ASP A 255 -47.48 23.64 -29.00
CA ASP A 255 -48.87 23.88 -28.65
C ASP A 255 -49.09 24.13 -27.12
N GLY A 256 -48.00 24.20 -26.36
CA GLY A 256 -48.04 24.38 -24.91
C GLY A 256 -48.31 23.10 -24.10
N SER A 257 -48.51 21.94 -24.77
CA SER A 257 -48.60 20.68 -24.05
C SER A 257 -47.24 20.24 -23.54
N VAL A 258 -47.22 19.38 -22.53
CA VAL A 258 -45.99 18.84 -21.94
C VAL A 258 -46.01 17.34 -21.85
N GLY A 259 -44.95 16.69 -22.27
CA GLY A 259 -44.70 15.26 -22.10
C GLY A 259 -43.93 14.97 -20.81
N LEU A 260 -44.43 14.02 -20.06
CA LEU A 260 -43.81 13.47 -18.86
C LEU A 260 -43.34 12.05 -19.20
N LEU A 261 -42.07 11.77 -19.09
CA LEU A 261 -41.45 10.48 -19.46
C LEU A 261 -40.70 9.89 -18.27
N VAL A 262 -40.94 8.61 -17.98
CA VAL A 262 -40.09 7.77 -17.13
C VAL A 262 -39.66 6.57 -17.96
N CYS A 263 -38.38 6.27 -17.91
CA CYS A 263 -37.77 5.23 -18.73
C CYS A 263 -36.78 4.38 -17.93
N GLU A 264 -36.74 3.09 -18.23
CA GLU A 264 -35.84 2.14 -17.61
C GLU A 264 -35.23 1.22 -18.67
N VAL A 265 -33.94 0.97 -18.54
CA VAL A 265 -33.21 -0.02 -19.34
C VAL A 265 -32.93 -1.24 -18.48
N SER A 266 -33.16 -2.43 -19.05
CA SER A 266 -32.83 -3.68 -18.35
C SER A 266 -31.33 -3.83 -18.11
N GLY A 267 -30.96 -4.24 -16.89
CA GLY A 267 -29.56 -4.40 -16.45
C GLY A 267 -28.99 -3.13 -15.80
N ASP A 268 -27.76 -3.23 -15.32
CA ASP A 268 -27.10 -2.23 -14.49
C ASP A 268 -25.73 -1.85 -15.07
N GLY A 269 -25.11 -0.86 -14.45
CA GLY A 269 -23.77 -0.41 -14.78
C GLY A 269 -23.69 0.46 -16.04
N VAL A 270 -22.47 0.70 -16.47
CA VAL A 270 -22.16 1.54 -17.63
C VAL A 270 -22.91 1.15 -18.92
N PRO A 271 -23.07 -0.15 -19.25
CA PRO A 271 -23.82 -0.54 -20.43
C PRO A 271 -25.30 -0.10 -20.41
N ALA A 272 -25.97 -0.25 -19.27
CA ALA A 272 -27.38 0.16 -19.13
C ALA A 272 -27.52 1.70 -19.23
N ALA A 273 -26.63 2.45 -18.62
CA ALA A 273 -26.62 3.91 -18.67
C ALA A 273 -26.37 4.44 -20.10
N LEU A 274 -25.46 3.85 -20.85
CA LEU A 274 -25.21 4.23 -22.26
C LEU A 274 -26.44 3.96 -23.13
N ILE A 275 -27.11 2.83 -22.95
CA ILE A 275 -28.37 2.53 -23.63
C ILE A 275 -29.47 3.51 -23.19
N GLY A 276 -29.50 3.90 -21.91
CA GLY A 276 -30.40 4.93 -21.40
C GLY A 276 -30.22 6.28 -22.13
N ALA A 277 -28.98 6.69 -22.36
CA ALA A 277 -28.67 7.92 -23.12
C ALA A 277 -29.17 7.85 -24.57
N ILE A 278 -28.96 6.70 -25.22
CA ILE A 278 -29.44 6.44 -26.58
C ILE A 278 -30.98 6.42 -26.59
N ALA A 279 -31.61 5.72 -25.66
CA ALA A 279 -33.06 5.63 -25.53
C ALA A 279 -33.70 7.01 -25.31
N ARG A 280 -33.12 7.81 -24.40
CA ARG A 280 -33.54 9.21 -24.18
C ARG A 280 -33.49 10.02 -25.45
N THR A 281 -32.40 9.92 -26.21
CA THR A 281 -32.22 10.67 -27.45
C THR A 281 -33.28 10.29 -28.50
N TYR A 282 -33.52 9.01 -28.71
CA TYR A 282 -34.50 8.54 -29.67
C TYR A 282 -35.93 8.85 -29.24
N LEU A 283 -36.28 8.61 -27.95
CA LEU A 283 -37.60 8.96 -27.44
C LEU A 283 -37.86 10.44 -27.50
N ARG A 284 -36.93 11.25 -27.04
CA ARG A 284 -37.07 12.71 -27.07
C ARG A 284 -37.22 13.26 -28.49
N THR A 285 -36.40 12.78 -29.42
CA THR A 285 -36.47 13.19 -30.83
C THR A 285 -37.79 12.80 -31.47
N ALA A 286 -38.23 11.54 -31.24
CA ALA A 286 -39.46 11.05 -31.81
C ALA A 286 -40.70 11.74 -31.21
N LEU A 287 -40.73 11.95 -29.90
CA LEU A 287 -41.83 12.62 -29.20
C LEU A 287 -41.90 14.10 -29.54
N SER A 288 -40.79 14.83 -29.55
CA SER A 288 -40.78 16.24 -29.93
C SER A 288 -41.24 16.50 -31.35
N GLY A 289 -41.02 15.55 -32.28
CA GLY A 289 -41.36 15.70 -33.70
C GLY A 289 -42.76 15.24 -34.10
N ASN A 290 -43.48 14.57 -33.17
CA ASN A 290 -44.81 14.02 -33.47
C ASN A 290 -45.85 14.46 -32.45
N THR A 291 -47.02 14.81 -32.95
CA THR A 291 -48.20 15.10 -32.10
C THR A 291 -48.89 13.84 -31.64
N GLU A 292 -48.78 12.74 -32.38
CA GLU A 292 -49.40 11.44 -32.07
C GLU A 292 -48.40 10.57 -31.28
N VAL A 293 -48.76 10.20 -30.06
CA VAL A 293 -47.91 9.47 -29.12
C VAL A 293 -47.55 8.07 -29.64
N ALA A 294 -48.53 7.34 -30.21
CA ALA A 294 -48.29 6.00 -30.72
C ALA A 294 -47.29 5.97 -31.88
N ALA A 295 -47.42 6.91 -32.82
CA ALA A 295 -46.48 7.02 -33.93
C ALA A 295 -45.06 7.39 -33.48
N ALA A 296 -44.91 8.26 -32.44
CA ALA A 296 -43.64 8.60 -31.85
C ALA A 296 -42.97 7.38 -31.19
N PHE A 297 -43.69 6.61 -30.41
CA PHE A 297 -43.16 5.39 -29.77
C PHE A 297 -42.77 4.32 -30.81
N THR A 298 -43.60 4.13 -31.86
CA THR A 298 -43.27 3.23 -32.97
C THR A 298 -41.97 3.61 -33.66
N ARG A 299 -41.77 4.90 -33.91
CA ARG A 299 -40.51 5.41 -34.49
C ARG A 299 -39.33 5.16 -33.56
N ALA A 300 -39.46 5.52 -32.29
CA ALA A 300 -38.39 5.30 -31.29
C ALA A 300 -38.06 3.81 -31.14
N ASN A 301 -39.09 2.93 -31.13
CA ASN A 301 -38.90 1.48 -31.09
C ASN A 301 -38.08 0.98 -32.29
N ARG A 302 -38.41 1.45 -33.51
CA ARG A 302 -37.72 1.04 -34.72
C ARG A 302 -36.25 1.43 -34.72
N ASP A 303 -35.95 2.62 -34.23
CA ASP A 303 -34.58 3.12 -34.14
C ASP A 303 -33.79 2.39 -33.03
N LEU A 304 -34.36 2.26 -31.83
CA LEU A 304 -33.77 1.49 -30.72
C LEU A 304 -33.53 0.02 -31.10
N ALA A 305 -34.48 -0.65 -31.76
CA ALA A 305 -34.34 -2.06 -32.09
C ALA A 305 -33.22 -2.37 -33.12
N ARG A 306 -32.65 -1.34 -33.78
CA ARG A 306 -31.46 -1.48 -34.65
C ARG A 306 -30.18 -1.50 -33.84
N ASP A 307 -30.11 -0.68 -32.78
CA ASP A 307 -28.92 -0.43 -32.02
C ASP A 307 -28.79 -1.28 -30.76
N LEU A 308 -29.92 -1.76 -30.24
CA LEU A 308 -29.94 -2.62 -29.05
C LEU A 308 -29.35 -4.01 -29.34
N ARG A 309 -28.46 -4.47 -28.45
CA ARG A 309 -28.01 -5.86 -28.45
C ARG A 309 -29.14 -6.79 -27.99
N ARG A 310 -29.12 -8.03 -28.46
CA ARG A 310 -30.09 -9.05 -28.00
C ARG A 310 -30.06 -9.20 -26.49
N GLY A 311 -31.23 -9.19 -25.86
CA GLY A 311 -31.40 -9.35 -24.41
C GLY A 311 -31.48 -8.04 -23.61
N LEU A 312 -31.19 -6.89 -24.22
CA LEU A 312 -31.47 -5.59 -23.61
C LEU A 312 -32.80 -5.05 -24.13
N VAL A 313 -33.60 -4.55 -23.22
CA VAL A 313 -34.91 -3.93 -23.54
C VAL A 313 -35.04 -2.59 -22.81
N VAL A 314 -35.81 -1.70 -23.37
CA VAL A 314 -36.14 -0.42 -22.79
C VAL A 314 -37.60 -0.35 -22.48
N THR A 315 -37.99 -0.03 -21.27
CA THR A 315 -39.36 0.22 -20.87
C THR A 315 -39.63 1.69 -20.70
N ALA A 316 -40.81 2.17 -21.08
CA ALA A 316 -41.13 3.59 -20.98
C ALA A 316 -42.60 3.80 -20.59
N LEU A 317 -42.79 4.73 -19.65
CA LEU A 317 -44.08 5.23 -19.25
C LEU A 317 -44.18 6.71 -19.61
N PHE A 318 -45.20 7.11 -20.34
CA PHE A 318 -45.34 8.45 -20.88
C PHE A 318 -46.74 9.01 -20.69
N ALA A 319 -46.82 10.29 -20.41
CA ALA A 319 -48.06 11.05 -20.39
C ALA A 319 -47.87 12.39 -21.08
N ARG A 320 -48.62 12.67 -22.14
CA ARG A 320 -48.69 14.00 -22.75
C ARG A 320 -49.92 14.75 -22.18
N LEU A 321 -49.63 15.80 -21.43
CA LEU A 321 -50.65 16.67 -20.83
C LEU A 321 -50.91 17.88 -21.73
N ASP A 322 -52.18 18.07 -22.09
CA ASP A 322 -52.69 19.30 -22.68
C ASP A 322 -53.22 20.20 -21.57
N PRO A 323 -52.53 21.32 -21.27
CA PRO A 323 -52.92 22.21 -20.17
C PRO A 323 -54.28 22.89 -20.39
N ALA A 324 -54.65 23.13 -21.66
CA ALA A 324 -55.86 23.84 -21.99
C ALA A 324 -57.14 23.01 -21.67
N SER A 325 -57.12 21.75 -22.04
CA SER A 325 -58.23 20.81 -21.76
C SER A 325 -58.09 20.09 -20.43
N GLY A 326 -56.89 19.94 -19.91
CA GLY A 326 -56.62 19.07 -18.76
C GLY A 326 -56.63 17.58 -19.13
N ARG A 327 -56.55 17.24 -20.42
CA ARG A 327 -56.48 15.86 -20.90
C ARG A 327 -55.01 15.37 -20.91
N ALA A 328 -54.80 14.18 -20.41
CA ALA A 328 -53.48 13.52 -20.54
C ALA A 328 -53.65 12.25 -21.40
N THR A 329 -52.80 12.15 -22.46
CA THR A 329 -52.71 10.95 -23.30
C THR A 329 -51.55 10.10 -22.80
N ILE A 330 -51.83 8.87 -22.39
CA ILE A 330 -50.86 7.94 -21.77
C ILE A 330 -50.49 6.85 -22.75
N ALA A 331 -49.20 6.48 -22.75
CA ALA A 331 -48.64 5.29 -23.38
C ALA A 331 -47.74 4.53 -22.41
N CYS A 332 -47.78 3.21 -22.48
CA CYS A 332 -46.95 2.32 -21.70
C CYS A 332 -46.24 1.32 -22.62
N ALA A 333 -44.93 1.42 -22.76
CA ALA A 333 -44.12 0.49 -23.54
C ALA A 333 -43.43 -0.51 -22.60
N GLY A 334 -44.18 -1.55 -22.19
CA GLY A 334 -43.67 -2.62 -21.35
C GLY A 334 -43.25 -2.22 -19.92
N HIS A 335 -43.62 -1.01 -19.48
CA HIS A 335 -43.25 -0.53 -18.16
C HIS A 335 -44.07 -1.24 -17.06
N ARG A 336 -43.42 -1.63 -15.97
CA ARG A 336 -44.02 -2.45 -14.91
C ARG A 336 -45.11 -1.69 -14.13
N LEU A 337 -44.82 -0.43 -13.79
CA LEU A 337 -45.75 0.37 -13.00
C LEU A 337 -46.74 1.14 -13.88
N PRO A 338 -47.98 1.30 -13.41
CA PRO A 338 -48.96 2.14 -14.06
C PRO A 338 -48.75 3.63 -13.80
N VAL A 339 -49.37 4.49 -14.59
CA VAL A 339 -49.60 5.87 -14.24
C VAL A 339 -50.61 5.92 -13.10
N VAL A 340 -50.28 6.64 -12.05
CA VAL A 340 -51.14 6.81 -10.86
C VAL A 340 -51.80 8.18 -10.89
N ARG A 341 -53.13 8.22 -10.78
CA ARG A 341 -53.87 9.45 -10.54
C ARG A 341 -54.55 9.43 -9.15
N VAL A 342 -54.30 10.44 -8.35
CA VAL A 342 -55.06 10.69 -7.13
C VAL A 342 -56.06 11.82 -7.41
N SER A 343 -57.33 11.47 -7.31
CA SER A 343 -58.43 12.40 -7.60
C SER A 343 -58.73 13.27 -6.37
N ALA A 344 -58.75 14.58 -6.56
CA ALA A 344 -59.12 15.51 -5.50
C ALA A 344 -60.63 15.49 -5.15
N ALA A 345 -61.47 15.04 -6.05
CA ALA A 345 -62.94 15.02 -5.90
C ALA A 345 -63.40 13.94 -4.91
N ASP A 346 -62.80 12.75 -4.96
CA ASP A 346 -63.22 11.61 -4.15
C ASP A 346 -62.07 10.99 -3.32
N GLY A 347 -60.90 11.60 -3.40
CA GLY A 347 -59.67 11.12 -2.73
C GLY A 347 -59.18 9.75 -3.21
N LYS A 348 -59.75 9.20 -4.27
CA LYS A 348 -59.39 7.83 -4.74
C LYS A 348 -58.19 7.84 -5.63
N LEU A 349 -57.33 6.86 -5.38
CA LEU A 349 -56.22 6.51 -6.27
C LEU A 349 -56.71 5.58 -7.37
N ARG A 350 -56.45 5.91 -8.63
CA ARG A 350 -56.74 5.10 -9.82
C ARG A 350 -55.45 4.90 -10.60
N VAL A 351 -55.29 3.75 -11.22
CA VAL A 351 -54.14 3.37 -12.03
C VAL A 351 -54.54 3.22 -13.48
N PHE A 352 -53.60 3.61 -14.38
CA PHE A 352 -53.79 3.56 -15.82
C PHE A 352 -52.56 2.91 -16.44
N GLN A 353 -52.75 1.80 -17.11
CA GLN A 353 -51.66 1.01 -17.73
C GLN A 353 -52.14 0.48 -19.08
N PRO A 354 -52.12 1.31 -20.14
CA PRO A 354 -52.43 0.82 -21.49
C PRO A 354 -51.45 -0.28 -21.87
N GLU A 355 -51.95 -1.20 -22.73
CA GLU A 355 -51.14 -2.33 -23.23
C GLU A 355 -49.97 -1.85 -24.07
N GLY A 356 -48.82 -2.59 -24.01
CA GLY A 356 -47.64 -2.34 -24.80
C GLY A 356 -46.48 -3.23 -24.39
N VAL A 357 -45.64 -3.58 -25.33
CA VAL A 357 -44.41 -4.33 -25.09
C VAL A 357 -43.22 -3.40 -25.00
N ALA A 358 -42.13 -3.88 -24.37
CA ALA A 358 -40.91 -3.07 -24.21
C ALA A 358 -40.32 -2.69 -25.59
N LEU A 359 -39.74 -1.50 -25.64
CA LEU A 359 -38.99 -0.98 -26.79
C LEU A 359 -37.74 -1.83 -27.05
N GLY A 360 -37.45 -2.05 -28.33
CA GLY A 360 -36.33 -2.87 -28.76
C GLY A 360 -36.55 -4.37 -28.75
N LEU A 361 -37.65 -4.85 -28.12
CA LEU A 361 -37.98 -6.27 -28.06
C LEU A 361 -38.39 -6.81 -29.44
N ASP A 362 -39.20 -6.05 -30.18
CA ASP A 362 -39.66 -6.38 -31.54
C ASP A 362 -39.43 -5.19 -32.47
N ARG A 363 -38.99 -5.46 -33.71
CA ARG A 363 -38.66 -4.43 -34.70
C ARG A 363 -39.85 -3.86 -35.48
N GLY A 364 -41.01 -4.37 -35.25
CA GLY A 364 -42.12 -3.93 -36.08
C GLY A 364 -43.51 -4.37 -35.62
N PRO A 365 -44.14 -5.37 -36.27
CA PRO A 365 -45.61 -5.51 -36.23
C PRO A 365 -46.16 -5.87 -34.85
N VAL A 366 -45.37 -6.49 -33.97
CA VAL A 366 -45.85 -6.83 -32.63
C VAL A 366 -45.94 -5.58 -31.79
N PHE A 367 -44.88 -4.74 -31.78
CA PHE A 367 -44.86 -3.48 -31.05
C PHE A 367 -46.01 -2.56 -31.48
N GLU A 368 -46.16 -2.34 -32.80
CA GLU A 368 -47.18 -1.44 -33.35
C GLU A 368 -48.60 -1.89 -33.03
N ARG A 369 -48.89 -3.22 -33.01
CA ARG A 369 -50.20 -3.77 -32.72
C ARG A 369 -50.56 -3.83 -31.25
N THR A 370 -49.57 -3.91 -30.39
CA THR A 370 -49.77 -4.04 -28.92
C THR A 370 -49.75 -2.69 -28.23
N LEU A 371 -49.10 -1.67 -28.81
CA LEU A 371 -49.05 -0.36 -28.17
C LEU A 371 -50.41 0.32 -28.21
N ALA A 372 -51.06 0.39 -27.06
CA ALA A 372 -52.27 1.16 -26.86
C ALA A 372 -51.97 2.53 -26.25
N VAL A 373 -52.78 3.50 -26.57
CA VAL A 373 -52.80 4.80 -25.92
C VAL A 373 -54.14 4.99 -25.22
N GLN A 374 -54.13 5.67 -24.08
CA GLN A 374 -55.35 5.90 -23.29
C GLN A 374 -55.39 7.36 -22.86
N ASP A 375 -56.54 8.00 -23.06
CA ASP A 375 -56.78 9.34 -22.54
C ASP A 375 -57.37 9.30 -21.14
N LEU A 376 -56.97 10.21 -20.32
CA LEU A 376 -57.55 10.46 -19.01
C LEU A 376 -57.71 11.97 -18.79
N GLU A 377 -58.65 12.35 -17.97
CA GLU A 377 -58.86 13.74 -17.53
C GLU A 377 -58.11 13.91 -16.21
N VAL A 378 -57.33 15.01 -16.10
CA VAL A 378 -56.74 15.50 -14.88
C VAL A 378 -57.52 16.73 -14.40
N ALA A 379 -58.42 16.52 -13.46
CA ALA A 379 -59.28 17.58 -12.94
C ALA A 379 -58.50 18.55 -11.99
N PRO A 380 -58.97 19.75 -11.78
CA PRO A 380 -58.31 20.67 -10.82
C PRO A 380 -58.18 20.03 -9.43
N GLY A 381 -56.98 20.04 -8.89
CA GLY A 381 -56.57 19.39 -7.64
C GLY A 381 -56.08 17.93 -7.79
N ASP A 382 -56.24 17.30 -8.96
CA ASP A 382 -55.78 15.95 -9.21
C ASP A 382 -54.23 15.93 -9.32
N ARG A 383 -53.66 14.87 -8.78
CA ARG A 383 -52.22 14.57 -8.93
C ARG A 383 -52.01 13.34 -9.84
N LEU A 384 -51.12 13.52 -10.80
CA LEU A 384 -50.63 12.45 -11.63
C LEU A 384 -49.19 12.09 -11.25
N VAL A 385 -48.85 10.79 -11.18
CA VAL A 385 -47.53 10.29 -10.83
C VAL A 385 -47.09 9.19 -11.77
N LEU A 386 -45.91 9.32 -12.33
CA LEU A 386 -45.19 8.31 -13.11
C LEU A 386 -43.92 7.95 -12.31
N ALA A 387 -43.61 6.66 -12.19
CA ALA A 387 -42.46 6.23 -11.39
C ALA A 387 -41.78 5.02 -11.99
N SER A 388 -40.51 4.88 -11.80
CA SER A 388 -39.71 3.71 -12.13
C SER A 388 -39.96 2.53 -11.18
N SER A 389 -39.59 1.30 -11.57
CA SER A 389 -39.81 0.08 -10.79
C SER A 389 -39.05 0.09 -9.46
N GLY A 390 -37.94 0.79 -9.36
CA GLY A 390 -37.18 0.94 -8.13
C GLY A 390 -37.99 1.44 -6.91
N VAL A 391 -39.13 2.13 -7.13
CA VAL A 391 -40.03 2.51 -6.02
C VAL A 391 -40.70 1.35 -5.31
N VAL A 392 -40.90 0.20 -5.98
CA VAL A 392 -41.56 -0.97 -5.39
C VAL A 392 -40.56 -2.01 -4.89
N THR A 393 -39.38 -2.02 -5.46
CA THR A 393 -38.26 -2.88 -5.03
C THR A 393 -37.41 -2.25 -3.93
N ALA A 394 -37.67 -0.98 -3.57
CA ALA A 394 -36.93 -0.27 -2.51
C ALA A 394 -36.95 -1.07 -1.19
N PRO A 395 -35.81 -1.57 -0.71
CA PRO A 395 -35.74 -2.39 0.48
C PRO A 395 -35.91 -1.56 1.76
N ASP A 396 -36.34 -2.25 2.82
CA ASP A 396 -36.20 -1.70 4.17
C ASP A 396 -34.96 -2.24 4.88
N MET A 397 -34.73 -1.85 6.13
CA MET A 397 -33.61 -2.31 6.95
C MET A 397 -33.55 -3.84 7.13
N ASP A 398 -34.68 -4.53 6.97
CA ASP A 398 -34.80 -5.99 7.02
C ASP A 398 -34.72 -6.64 5.63
N GLY A 399 -34.58 -5.84 4.57
CA GLY A 399 -34.50 -6.28 3.19
C GLY A 399 -35.84 -6.57 2.53
N ASN A 400 -36.99 -6.17 3.13
CA ASN A 400 -38.29 -6.34 2.53
C ASN A 400 -38.59 -5.21 1.55
N GLU A 401 -39.10 -5.56 0.34
CA GLU A 401 -39.51 -4.60 -0.68
C GLU A 401 -40.73 -3.79 -0.26
N LEU A 402 -40.84 -2.52 -0.71
CA LEU A 402 -41.97 -1.65 -0.41
C LEU A 402 -43.28 -2.18 -1.00
N SER A 403 -43.26 -2.83 -2.14
CA SER A 403 -44.42 -3.26 -2.95
C SER A 403 -45.21 -2.11 -3.58
N GLU A 404 -46.03 -2.43 -4.58
CA GLU A 404 -46.94 -1.44 -5.21
C GLU A 404 -47.92 -0.82 -4.22
N LYS A 405 -48.51 -1.64 -3.33
CA LYS A 405 -49.42 -1.15 -2.31
C LYS A 405 -48.77 -0.16 -1.35
N GLY A 406 -47.52 -0.42 -0.96
CA GLY A 406 -46.74 0.47 -0.13
C GLY A 406 -46.50 1.80 -0.83
N PHE A 407 -46.02 1.77 -2.08
CA PHE A 407 -45.81 2.96 -2.90
C PHE A 407 -47.10 3.78 -3.08
N PHE A 408 -48.24 3.13 -3.42
CA PHE A 408 -49.51 3.81 -3.57
C PHE A 408 -50.00 4.47 -2.27
N THR A 409 -49.68 3.87 -1.13
CA THR A 409 -49.97 4.45 0.19
C THR A 409 -49.18 5.70 0.43
N LEU A 410 -47.88 5.72 0.09
CA LEU A 410 -47.03 6.91 0.19
C LEU A 410 -47.54 8.03 -0.72
N VAL A 411 -47.86 7.71 -1.98
CA VAL A 411 -48.38 8.70 -2.94
C VAL A 411 -49.71 9.27 -2.46
N HIS A 412 -50.62 8.43 -1.99
CA HIS A 412 -51.91 8.88 -1.51
C HIS A 412 -51.85 9.79 -0.28
N ARG A 413 -50.97 9.46 0.67
CA ARG A 413 -50.77 10.24 1.91
C ARG A 413 -50.33 11.67 1.65
N ALA A 414 -49.56 11.93 0.61
CA ALA A 414 -49.00 13.22 0.30
C ALA A 414 -49.58 13.92 -0.94
N ALA A 415 -50.67 13.37 -1.51
CA ALA A 415 -51.17 13.74 -2.84
C ALA A 415 -51.62 15.23 -2.95
N ASP A 416 -52.05 15.84 -1.87
CA ASP A 416 -52.54 17.22 -1.81
C ASP A 416 -51.45 18.27 -1.55
N GLN A 417 -50.22 17.84 -1.24
CA GLN A 417 -49.09 18.74 -0.98
C GLN A 417 -48.58 19.38 -2.27
N PRO A 418 -47.98 20.58 -2.21
CA PRO A 418 -47.23 21.14 -3.33
C PRO A 418 -46.18 20.15 -3.82
N THR A 419 -45.91 20.13 -5.12
CA THR A 419 -45.03 19.12 -5.76
C THR A 419 -43.63 19.07 -5.14
N GLY A 420 -43.06 20.20 -4.81
CA GLY A 420 -41.75 20.22 -4.12
C GLY A 420 -41.77 19.57 -2.73
N ALA A 421 -42.86 19.74 -1.96
CA ALA A 421 -43.01 19.10 -0.64
C ALA A 421 -43.28 17.57 -0.79
N PHE A 422 -44.14 17.23 -1.74
CA PHE A 422 -44.43 15.81 -2.12
C PHE A 422 -43.17 15.04 -2.46
N LEU A 423 -42.35 15.56 -3.38
CA LEU A 423 -41.12 14.88 -3.80
C LEU A 423 -40.08 14.80 -2.67
N ARG A 424 -39.93 15.85 -1.88
CA ARG A 424 -39.03 15.80 -0.69
C ARG A 424 -39.55 14.81 0.37
N GLY A 425 -40.85 14.69 0.54
CA GLY A 425 -41.45 13.68 1.43
C GLY A 425 -41.11 12.25 0.97
N LEU A 426 -41.38 11.94 -0.30
CA LEU A 426 -41.07 10.64 -0.88
C LEU A 426 -39.56 10.34 -0.83
N ARG A 427 -38.70 11.31 -1.13
CA ARG A 427 -37.26 11.14 -1.03
C ARG A 427 -36.85 10.69 0.37
N ARG A 428 -37.31 11.38 1.42
CA ARG A 428 -37.03 11.01 2.81
C ARG A 428 -37.56 9.59 3.15
N ASP A 429 -38.74 9.23 2.65
CA ASP A 429 -39.32 7.91 2.89
C ASP A 429 -38.46 6.81 2.25
N PHE A 430 -37.93 7.02 1.04
CA PHE A 430 -37.05 6.05 0.34
C PHE A 430 -35.65 5.99 0.96
N GLU A 431 -35.00 7.14 1.19
CA GLU A 431 -33.67 7.21 1.82
C GLU A 431 -33.71 6.63 3.24
N GLY A 432 -34.78 6.90 4.00
CA GLY A 432 -34.96 6.34 5.34
C GLY A 432 -35.23 4.83 5.36
N ARG A 433 -35.74 4.26 4.28
CA ARG A 433 -35.93 2.79 4.15
C ARG A 433 -34.66 2.08 3.75
N ALA A 434 -34.03 2.54 2.68
CA ALA A 434 -32.87 1.84 2.09
C ALA A 434 -31.63 1.93 2.97
N GLY A 435 -31.46 3.02 3.76
CA GLY A 435 -30.21 3.24 4.45
C GLY A 435 -29.03 3.21 3.47
N ASP A 436 -27.99 2.45 3.81
CA ASP A 436 -26.81 2.18 2.96
C ASP A 436 -26.92 0.79 2.28
N ASP A 437 -28.14 0.30 1.93
CA ASP A 437 -28.28 -1.01 1.28
C ASP A 437 -27.79 -0.96 -0.19
N PRO A 438 -26.74 -1.67 -0.56
CA PRO A 438 -26.18 -1.68 -1.91
C PRO A 438 -27.11 -2.30 -2.97
N ARG A 439 -28.24 -2.87 -2.56
CA ARG A 439 -29.25 -3.44 -3.47
C ARG A 439 -30.31 -2.43 -3.88
N ALA A 440 -30.24 -1.19 -3.42
CA ALA A 440 -31.20 -0.15 -3.76
C ALA A 440 -31.10 0.20 -5.26
N GLU A 441 -32.18 -0.07 -5.99
CA GLU A 441 -32.30 0.31 -7.40
C GLU A 441 -32.49 1.83 -7.54
N ALA A 442 -32.10 2.36 -8.70
CA ALA A 442 -32.35 3.76 -9.01
C ALA A 442 -33.87 4.07 -9.12
N ILE A 443 -34.28 5.16 -8.50
CA ILE A 443 -35.67 5.61 -8.48
C ILE A 443 -35.79 6.89 -9.30
N SER A 444 -36.72 6.93 -10.22
CA SER A 444 -37.10 8.13 -10.96
C SER A 444 -38.60 8.35 -10.87
N ILE A 445 -39.01 9.54 -10.44
CA ILE A 445 -40.43 9.91 -10.29
C ILE A 445 -40.69 11.24 -10.98
N VAL A 446 -41.76 11.30 -11.76
CA VAL A 446 -42.30 12.53 -12.33
C VAL A 446 -43.72 12.69 -11.83
N THR A 447 -44.09 13.90 -11.46
CA THR A 447 -45.42 14.21 -10.98
C THR A 447 -45.93 15.56 -11.48
N VAL A 448 -47.21 15.65 -11.63
CA VAL A 448 -47.90 16.92 -11.89
C VAL A 448 -49.13 17.05 -11.00
N LEU A 449 -49.28 18.19 -10.39
CA LEU A 449 -50.50 18.58 -9.66
C LEU A 449 -51.19 19.67 -10.47
N ARG A 450 -52.45 19.45 -10.88
CA ARG A 450 -53.27 20.51 -11.46
C ARG A 450 -53.76 21.43 -10.34
N GLU A 451 -53.40 22.70 -10.42
CA GLU A 451 -53.80 23.68 -9.40
C GLU A 451 -55.32 23.89 -9.40
N ARG A 452 -55.89 24.18 -8.24
CA ARG A 452 -57.29 24.59 -8.14
C ARG A 452 -57.37 26.06 -8.57
N ALA A 453 -58.38 26.40 -9.40
CA ALA A 453 -58.63 27.80 -9.70
C ALA A 453 -58.88 28.54 -8.40
N SER A 454 -58.09 29.60 -8.17
CA SER A 454 -58.22 30.50 -7.01
C SER A 454 -59.57 31.23 -7.05
#